data_6fce797256926c95c75d4354144f7849
#
_entry.id   6fce797256926c95c75d4354144f7849
#
_cell.length_a   1.000
_cell.length_b   1.000
_cell.length_c   1.000
_cell.angle_alpha   90.00
_cell.angle_beta   90.00
_cell.angle_gamma   90.00
#
_symmetry.space_group_name_H-M   'P 1'
#
loop_
_entity.id
_entity.type
_entity.pdbx_description
1 polymer ?
#
loop_
_entity_poly.entity_id
_entity_poly.type
_entity_poly.pdbx_seq_one_letter_code
_entity_poly.pdbx_strand_id
1 'polypeptide(L)'
;MDIGLAFGLSFGLLLVGAVQGIFIAYPLLLAMALFVGVLRRRGFSLQALAAMGWTGSQKALPVIGVLLIIGAVTASWMAAGTVPTLVYYGLQVVTPHSFVLVAFGLASAVSLLLGTSFGTVGTVGVALMIMVAGGENSGFDRHLIAGAIIAGAYVGDRASPMSSSALLIAAITRTDLYDNIRRMWRTSLLPLGLAIAIYAGFAGFAPVPLAESSLIADLATEFRLGPVTLLPAGVMVVLSLLRVPVQRAMVASTTTAIAVAVAYQHYSGWQVLQYLLTGFHLEADSPLNAIVLGGGVAAMLRVSLVVVISTAFVGIFAETRLLHRLERSLERVKTPGDRIWATTLLGTLSAAFGCTQTIAILLTQQLLGPTYHRTSAPPPALALDLENTVVVISPLIPWNIAGLVPATILGVNAGFIPFACYLYLVPLVGLVCAKGRSSPGEVLSSLPPSKGPTAKFDRFKKDI
;
A
#
# COMPACT_ATOMS: atom_id res chain seq x y z
N MET A 1 -6.43 35.02 -2.81
CA MET A 1 -6.89 33.74 -2.20
C MET A 1 -5.84 33.32 -1.20
N ASP A 2 -6.23 33.07 0.01
CA ASP A 2 -5.29 32.65 1.06
C ASP A 2 -4.88 31.18 0.84
N ILE A 3 -3.66 30.81 1.26
CA ILE A 3 -3.15 29.43 1.10
C ILE A 3 -4.10 28.43 1.78
N GLY A 4 -4.65 28.77 2.95
CA GLY A 4 -5.59 27.92 3.65
C GLY A 4 -6.84 27.62 2.83
N LEU A 5 -7.36 28.62 2.13
CA LEU A 5 -8.52 28.47 1.24
C LEU A 5 -8.17 27.60 0.00
N ALA A 6 -6.95 27.76 -0.54
CA ALA A 6 -6.48 26.91 -1.64
C ALA A 6 -6.34 25.44 -1.20
N PHE A 7 -5.84 25.19 0.03
CA PHE A 7 -5.80 23.86 0.61
C PHE A 7 -7.19 23.27 0.77
N GLY A 8 -8.13 24.01 1.37
CA GLY A 8 -9.50 23.52 1.57
C GLY A 8 -10.21 23.21 0.25
N LEU A 9 -10.08 24.07 -0.75
CA LEU A 9 -10.67 23.85 -2.08
C LEU A 9 -10.03 22.65 -2.79
N SER A 10 -8.71 22.51 -2.75
CA SER A 10 -8.03 21.37 -3.36
C SER A 10 -8.41 20.04 -2.68
N PHE A 11 -8.49 20.02 -1.34
CA PHE A 11 -8.95 18.87 -0.60
C PHE A 11 -10.41 18.52 -0.96
N GLY A 12 -11.30 19.52 -1.02
CA GLY A 12 -12.68 19.32 -1.43
C GLY A 12 -12.82 18.77 -2.84
N LEU A 13 -12.04 19.30 -3.82
CA LEU A 13 -12.01 18.80 -5.20
C LEU A 13 -11.56 17.33 -5.26
N LEU A 14 -10.50 16.98 -4.53
CA LEU A 14 -9.98 15.60 -4.49
C LEU A 14 -10.98 14.66 -3.84
N LEU A 15 -11.63 15.08 -2.75
CA LEU A 15 -12.63 14.29 -2.06
C LEU A 15 -13.86 14.04 -2.93
N VAL A 16 -14.41 15.09 -3.56
CA VAL A 16 -15.55 14.98 -4.47
C VAL A 16 -15.20 14.08 -5.66
N GLY A 17 -14.02 14.27 -6.27
CA GLY A 17 -13.56 13.42 -7.35
C GLY A 17 -13.46 11.95 -6.98
N ALA A 18 -12.94 11.65 -5.78
CA ALA A 18 -12.82 10.29 -5.26
C ALA A 18 -14.18 9.65 -4.98
N VAL A 19 -15.12 10.39 -4.37
CA VAL A 19 -16.49 9.91 -4.07
C VAL A 19 -17.30 9.67 -5.33
N GLN A 20 -17.15 10.54 -6.33
CA GLN A 20 -17.85 10.40 -7.61
C GLN A 20 -17.22 9.40 -8.57
N GLY A 21 -16.10 8.74 -8.19
CA GLY A 21 -15.39 7.81 -9.06
C GLY A 21 -14.72 8.45 -10.28
N ILE A 22 -14.53 9.80 -10.26
CA ILE A 22 -13.82 10.50 -11.32
C ILE A 22 -12.35 10.09 -11.30
N PHE A 23 -11.76 9.86 -12.49
CA PHE A 23 -10.34 9.54 -12.59
C PHE A 23 -9.50 10.62 -11.90
N ILE A 24 -8.83 10.24 -10.81
CA ILE A 24 -8.22 11.15 -9.83
C ILE A 24 -7.17 12.11 -10.41
N ALA A 25 -6.62 11.82 -11.60
CA ALA A 25 -5.69 12.71 -12.29
C ALA A 25 -6.33 14.07 -12.60
N TYR A 26 -7.64 14.12 -12.92
CA TYR A 26 -8.32 15.39 -13.25
C TYR A 26 -8.44 16.32 -12.04
N PRO A 27 -9.01 15.89 -10.90
CA PRO A 27 -9.03 16.75 -9.71
C PRO A 27 -7.64 17.09 -9.20
N LEU A 28 -6.63 16.22 -9.35
CA LEU A 28 -5.23 16.51 -9.03
C LEU A 28 -4.65 17.63 -9.89
N LEU A 29 -4.87 17.60 -11.19
CA LEU A 29 -4.44 18.67 -12.12
C LEU A 29 -5.12 19.99 -11.79
N LEU A 30 -6.42 19.97 -11.48
CA LEU A 30 -7.15 21.18 -11.07
C LEU A 30 -6.59 21.74 -9.76
N ALA A 31 -6.36 20.89 -8.77
CA ALA A 31 -5.74 21.29 -7.51
C ALA A 31 -4.35 21.91 -7.75
N MET A 32 -3.53 21.27 -8.57
CA MET A 32 -2.21 21.78 -8.93
C MET A 32 -2.29 23.12 -9.64
N ALA A 33 -3.20 23.31 -10.60
CA ALA A 33 -3.42 24.58 -11.30
C ALA A 33 -3.85 25.68 -10.35
N LEU A 34 -4.73 25.37 -9.38
CA LEU A 34 -5.17 26.29 -8.35
C LEU A 34 -4.00 26.76 -7.47
N PHE A 35 -3.12 25.85 -7.05
CA PHE A 35 -1.92 26.19 -6.29
C PHE A 35 -0.91 27.00 -7.09
N VAL A 36 -0.66 26.63 -8.34
CA VAL A 36 0.20 27.41 -9.26
C VAL A 36 -0.32 28.83 -9.38
N GLY A 37 -1.63 29.03 -9.52
CA GLY A 37 -2.26 30.35 -9.56
C GLY A 37 -2.04 31.18 -8.28
N VAL A 38 -2.14 30.55 -7.11
CA VAL A 38 -1.89 31.20 -5.81
C VAL A 38 -0.41 31.54 -5.62
N LEU A 39 0.49 30.62 -5.97
CA LEU A 39 1.93 30.85 -5.84
C LEU A 39 2.43 31.92 -6.81
N ARG A 40 1.88 31.98 -8.02
CA ARG A 40 2.17 33.06 -8.98
C ARG A 40 1.82 34.44 -8.42
N ARG A 41 0.65 34.56 -7.75
CA ARG A 41 0.28 35.80 -7.06
C ARG A 41 1.20 36.18 -5.90
N ARG A 42 1.98 35.25 -5.41
CA ARG A 42 2.99 35.43 -4.34
C ARG A 42 4.39 35.71 -4.86
N GLY A 43 4.55 35.88 -6.18
CA GLY A 43 5.82 36.26 -6.80
C GLY A 43 6.65 35.10 -7.37
N PHE A 44 6.15 33.85 -7.33
CA PHE A 44 6.85 32.75 -8.00
C PHE A 44 6.65 32.84 -9.52
N SER A 45 7.74 32.71 -10.31
CA SER A 45 7.64 32.64 -11.75
C SER A 45 7.09 31.26 -12.20
N LEU A 46 6.36 31.24 -13.33
CA LEU A 46 5.87 29.97 -13.90
C LEU A 46 7.02 29.01 -14.21
N GLN A 47 8.14 29.55 -14.64
CA GLN A 47 9.34 28.78 -14.98
C GLN A 47 9.93 28.10 -13.74
N ALA A 48 9.98 28.80 -12.60
CA ALA A 48 10.41 28.20 -11.33
C ALA A 48 9.44 27.11 -10.86
N LEU A 49 8.12 27.37 -10.92
CA LEU A 49 7.12 26.36 -10.54
C LEU A 49 7.16 25.12 -11.44
N ALA A 50 7.37 25.28 -12.74
CA ALA A 50 7.54 24.18 -13.68
C ALA A 50 8.82 23.38 -13.37
N ALA A 51 9.93 24.03 -13.03
CA ALA A 51 11.17 23.38 -12.64
C ALA A 51 11.01 22.58 -11.34
N MET A 52 10.34 23.15 -10.33
CA MET A 52 10.00 22.46 -9.06
C MET A 52 9.12 21.21 -9.32
N GLY A 53 8.10 21.36 -10.17
CA GLY A 53 7.24 20.25 -10.58
C GLY A 53 8.01 19.16 -11.32
N TRP A 54 8.92 19.54 -12.23
CA TRP A 54 9.77 18.60 -12.95
C TRP A 54 10.69 17.82 -12.01
N THR A 55 11.39 18.50 -11.11
CA THR A 55 12.24 17.86 -10.07
C THR A 55 11.41 16.92 -9.19
N GLY A 56 10.17 17.33 -8.84
CA GLY A 56 9.24 16.47 -8.13
C GLY A 56 8.86 15.22 -8.91
N SER A 57 8.53 15.36 -10.21
CA SER A 57 8.09 14.25 -11.06
C SER A 57 9.18 13.19 -11.27
N GLN A 58 10.46 13.55 -11.25
CA GLN A 58 11.56 12.58 -11.33
C GLN A 58 11.55 11.57 -10.16
N LYS A 59 11.00 11.96 -9.00
CA LYS A 59 10.82 11.06 -7.85
C LYS A 59 9.76 9.98 -8.10
N ALA A 60 8.97 10.08 -9.17
CA ALA A 60 8.02 9.06 -9.60
C ALA A 60 8.69 7.83 -10.21
N LEU A 61 9.88 7.96 -10.83
CA LEU A 61 10.51 6.91 -11.62
C LEU A 61 10.68 5.57 -10.87
N PRO A 62 11.17 5.52 -9.63
CA PRO A 62 11.28 4.26 -8.89
C PRO A 62 9.92 3.61 -8.65
N VAL A 63 8.88 4.40 -8.36
CA VAL A 63 7.52 3.91 -8.12
C VAL A 63 6.92 3.35 -9.41
N ILE A 64 7.09 4.05 -10.54
CA ILE A 64 6.65 3.59 -11.85
C ILE A 64 7.32 2.25 -12.20
N GLY A 65 8.62 2.11 -11.96
CA GLY A 65 9.33 0.85 -12.18
C GLY A 65 8.68 -0.31 -11.42
N VAL A 66 8.31 -0.11 -10.16
CA VAL A 66 7.61 -1.13 -9.36
C VAL A 66 6.23 -1.44 -9.95
N LEU A 67 5.46 -0.41 -10.36
CA LEU A 67 4.14 -0.60 -10.95
C LEU A 67 4.19 -1.42 -12.23
N LEU A 68 5.14 -1.14 -13.11
CA LEU A 68 5.33 -1.89 -14.36
C LEU A 68 5.65 -3.36 -14.08
N ILE A 69 6.52 -3.63 -13.10
CA ILE A 69 6.83 -5.00 -12.66
C ILE A 69 5.55 -5.69 -12.12
N ILE A 70 4.73 -5.01 -11.30
CA ILE A 70 3.48 -5.57 -10.78
C ILE A 70 2.53 -5.92 -11.93
N GLY A 71 2.37 -5.03 -12.90
CA GLY A 71 1.57 -5.32 -14.08
C GLY A 71 2.04 -6.56 -14.84
N ALA A 72 3.35 -6.71 -15.02
CA ALA A 72 3.96 -7.86 -15.66
C ALA A 72 3.80 -9.15 -14.83
N VAL A 73 4.00 -9.11 -13.51
CA VAL A 73 3.77 -10.26 -12.60
C VAL A 73 2.33 -10.73 -12.73
N THR A 74 1.36 -9.83 -12.59
CA THR A 74 -0.06 -10.20 -12.63
C THR A 74 -0.43 -10.86 -13.95
N ALA A 75 -0.04 -10.27 -15.08
CA ALA A 75 -0.32 -10.84 -16.40
C ALA A 75 0.39 -12.19 -16.63
N SER A 76 1.66 -12.30 -16.22
CA SER A 76 2.42 -13.55 -16.37
C SER A 76 1.89 -14.68 -15.47
N TRP A 77 1.45 -14.37 -14.24
CA TRP A 77 0.84 -15.35 -13.34
C TRP A 77 -0.52 -15.85 -13.85
N MET A 78 -1.27 -14.97 -14.53
CA MET A 78 -2.50 -15.38 -15.26
C MET A 78 -2.13 -16.34 -16.40
N ALA A 79 -1.24 -15.93 -17.28
CA ALA A 79 -0.80 -16.74 -18.43
C ALA A 79 -0.17 -18.08 -18.04
N ALA A 80 0.59 -18.12 -16.94
CA ALA A 80 1.18 -19.36 -16.41
C ALA A 80 0.16 -20.30 -15.76
N GLY A 81 -1.09 -19.86 -15.56
CA GLY A 81 -2.09 -20.61 -14.80
C GLY A 81 -1.85 -20.58 -13.28
N THR A 82 -0.93 -19.73 -12.77
CA THR A 82 -0.64 -19.62 -11.34
C THR A 82 -1.86 -19.11 -10.58
N VAL A 83 -2.43 -17.98 -11.01
CA VAL A 83 -3.66 -17.42 -10.41
C VAL A 83 -4.84 -18.36 -10.60
N PRO A 84 -5.14 -18.90 -11.79
CA PRO A 84 -6.18 -19.90 -11.97
C PRO A 84 -6.06 -21.11 -11.04
N THR A 85 -4.84 -21.62 -10.84
CA THR A 85 -4.58 -22.76 -9.94
C THR A 85 -4.83 -22.39 -8.47
N LEU A 86 -4.41 -21.19 -8.03
CA LEU A 86 -4.70 -20.70 -6.69
C LEU A 86 -6.20 -20.53 -6.45
N VAL A 87 -6.93 -20.03 -7.46
CA VAL A 87 -8.40 -19.90 -7.41
C VAL A 87 -9.05 -21.28 -7.34
N TYR A 88 -8.66 -22.20 -8.21
CA TYR A 88 -9.20 -23.55 -8.27
C TYR A 88 -9.09 -24.30 -6.93
N TYR A 89 -7.90 -24.36 -6.35
CA TYR A 89 -7.72 -25.03 -5.06
C TYR A 89 -8.28 -24.20 -3.89
N GLY A 90 -8.22 -22.90 -3.98
CA GLY A 90 -8.76 -22.00 -2.95
C GLY A 90 -10.28 -22.16 -2.79
N LEU A 91 -11.03 -22.23 -3.90
CA LEU A 91 -12.49 -22.43 -3.88
C LEU A 91 -12.91 -23.79 -3.30
N GLN A 92 -12.03 -24.80 -3.33
CA GLN A 92 -12.31 -26.10 -2.74
C GLN A 92 -12.12 -26.14 -1.21
N VAL A 93 -11.32 -25.21 -0.67
CA VAL A 93 -10.95 -25.21 0.76
C VAL A 93 -11.71 -24.12 1.53
N VAL A 94 -11.95 -22.98 0.90
CA VAL A 94 -12.52 -21.81 1.57
C VAL A 94 -14.05 -21.84 1.50
N THR A 95 -14.69 -21.54 2.64
CA THR A 95 -16.16 -21.47 2.72
C THR A 95 -16.65 -20.02 2.59
N PRO A 96 -17.89 -19.79 2.09
CA PRO A 96 -18.49 -18.45 2.00
C PRO A 96 -18.41 -17.65 3.30
N HIS A 97 -18.61 -18.30 4.46
CA HIS A 97 -18.57 -17.66 5.76
C HIS A 97 -17.16 -17.31 6.24
N SER A 98 -16.14 -18.08 5.88
CA SER A 98 -14.76 -17.82 6.33
C SER A 98 -13.98 -16.91 5.40
N PHE A 99 -14.50 -16.59 4.21
CA PHE A 99 -13.74 -15.98 3.12
C PHE A 99 -13.10 -14.64 3.49
N VAL A 100 -13.85 -13.73 4.13
CA VAL A 100 -13.34 -12.40 4.54
C VAL A 100 -12.14 -12.53 5.47
N LEU A 101 -12.26 -13.43 6.46
CA LEU A 101 -11.20 -13.67 7.45
C LEU A 101 -9.98 -14.34 6.80
N VAL A 102 -10.21 -15.30 5.92
CA VAL A 102 -9.15 -15.97 5.15
C VAL A 102 -8.43 -14.96 4.24
N ALA A 103 -9.17 -14.09 3.56
CA ALA A 103 -8.60 -13.06 2.70
C ALA A 103 -7.68 -12.11 3.47
N PHE A 104 -8.13 -11.61 4.63
CA PHE A 104 -7.32 -10.80 5.53
C PHE A 104 -6.08 -11.55 6.04
N GLY A 105 -6.28 -12.78 6.54
CA GLY A 105 -5.22 -13.60 7.11
C GLY A 105 -4.14 -13.99 6.09
N LEU A 106 -4.57 -14.43 4.90
CA LEU A 106 -3.66 -14.84 3.83
C LEU A 106 -2.90 -13.62 3.27
N ALA A 107 -3.58 -12.50 3.02
CA ALA A 107 -2.93 -11.26 2.63
C ALA A 107 -1.91 -10.81 3.69
N SER A 108 -2.23 -10.92 4.99
CA SER A 108 -1.31 -10.60 6.09
C SER A 108 -0.08 -11.51 6.08
N ALA A 109 -0.27 -12.81 5.95
CA ALA A 109 0.82 -13.78 5.95
C ALA A 109 1.77 -13.57 4.75
N VAL A 110 1.21 -13.39 3.56
CA VAL A 110 1.99 -13.14 2.34
C VAL A 110 2.70 -11.79 2.42
N SER A 111 2.04 -10.76 2.93
CA SER A 111 2.65 -9.45 3.11
C SER A 111 3.81 -9.46 4.09
N LEU A 112 3.72 -10.23 5.17
CA LEU A 112 4.83 -10.41 6.12
C LEU A 112 6.05 -11.06 5.46
N LEU A 113 5.84 -11.97 4.52
CA LEU A 113 6.90 -12.61 3.75
C LEU A 113 7.52 -11.67 2.72
N LEU A 114 6.68 -10.97 1.94
CA LEU A 114 7.11 -10.09 0.84
C LEU A 114 7.59 -8.72 1.32
N GLY A 115 7.06 -8.24 2.44
CA GLY A 115 7.34 -6.89 2.97
C GLY A 115 6.78 -5.75 2.11
N THR A 116 5.73 -6.00 1.31
CA THR A 116 5.15 -5.00 0.44
C THR A 116 3.64 -5.21 0.25
N SER A 117 2.88 -4.13 0.42
CA SER A 117 1.45 -4.11 0.15
C SER A 117 1.14 -4.31 -1.33
N PHE A 118 1.87 -3.66 -2.21
CA PHE A 118 1.66 -3.74 -3.66
C PHE A 118 1.93 -5.15 -4.21
N GLY A 119 3.03 -5.78 -3.78
CA GLY A 119 3.36 -7.15 -4.18
C GLY A 119 2.30 -8.15 -3.73
N THR A 120 1.81 -8.01 -2.51
CA THR A 120 0.77 -8.87 -1.94
C THR A 120 -0.55 -8.73 -2.71
N VAL A 121 -0.98 -7.49 -2.95
CA VAL A 121 -2.23 -7.22 -3.66
C VAL A 121 -2.15 -7.69 -5.11
N GLY A 122 -1.05 -7.41 -5.81
CA GLY A 122 -0.86 -7.80 -7.22
C GLY A 122 -0.71 -9.30 -7.46
N THR A 123 -0.56 -10.08 -6.41
CA THR A 123 -0.42 -11.55 -6.48
C THR A 123 -1.62 -12.25 -5.84
N VAL A 124 -1.55 -12.51 -4.56
CA VAL A 124 -2.62 -13.20 -3.81
C VAL A 124 -3.91 -12.39 -3.76
N GLY A 125 -3.82 -11.06 -3.69
CA GLY A 125 -4.99 -10.19 -3.68
C GLY A 125 -5.87 -10.37 -4.91
N VAL A 126 -5.27 -10.42 -6.10
CA VAL A 126 -5.99 -10.65 -7.36
C VAL A 126 -6.66 -12.02 -7.37
N ALA A 127 -5.94 -13.08 -6.93
CA ALA A 127 -6.52 -14.42 -6.85
C ALA A 127 -7.76 -14.46 -5.94
N LEU A 128 -7.68 -13.83 -4.77
CA LEU A 128 -8.80 -13.74 -3.83
C LEU A 128 -9.99 -12.96 -4.41
N MET A 129 -9.75 -11.89 -5.16
CA MET A 129 -10.84 -11.13 -5.79
C MET A 129 -11.54 -11.90 -6.91
N ILE A 130 -10.84 -12.77 -7.61
CA ILE A 130 -11.41 -13.65 -8.66
C ILE A 130 -12.33 -14.71 -8.04
N MET A 131 -12.03 -15.18 -6.82
CA MET A 131 -12.87 -16.18 -6.13
C MET A 131 -14.25 -15.63 -5.74
N VAL A 132 -14.43 -14.31 -5.72
CA VAL A 132 -15.72 -13.69 -5.36
C VAL A 132 -16.63 -13.64 -6.58
N ALA A 133 -17.74 -14.38 -6.52
CA ALA A 133 -18.78 -14.31 -7.55
C ALA A 133 -19.41 -12.92 -7.54
N GLY A 134 -19.65 -12.38 -8.71
CA GLY A 134 -20.48 -11.22 -8.80
C GLY A 134 -20.01 -10.17 -9.78
N GLY A 135 -20.86 -9.93 -10.80
CA GLY A 135 -20.98 -8.68 -11.48
C GLY A 135 -21.74 -7.65 -10.64
N GLU A 136 -21.93 -6.46 -11.17
CA GLU A 136 -22.62 -5.32 -10.51
C GLU A 136 -24.03 -5.66 -9.96
N ASN A 137 -24.62 -6.78 -10.35
CA ASN A 137 -25.98 -7.23 -9.96
C ASN A 137 -26.03 -8.24 -8.80
N SER A 138 -24.89 -8.61 -8.19
CA SER A 138 -24.88 -9.65 -7.14
C SER A 138 -25.36 -9.19 -5.78
N GLY A 139 -25.59 -7.88 -5.58
CA GLY A 139 -25.97 -7.30 -4.28
C GLY A 139 -24.89 -7.40 -3.20
N PHE A 140 -23.73 -7.99 -3.51
CA PHE A 140 -22.60 -8.13 -2.59
C PHE A 140 -21.56 -7.02 -2.84
N ASP A 141 -21.14 -6.37 -1.75
CA ASP A 141 -20.15 -5.30 -1.84
C ASP A 141 -18.71 -5.85 -1.90
N ARG A 142 -18.13 -5.90 -3.09
CA ARG A 142 -16.73 -6.32 -3.32
C ARG A 142 -15.71 -5.47 -2.56
N HIS A 143 -16.08 -4.26 -2.14
CA HIS A 143 -15.22 -3.38 -1.36
C HIS A 143 -14.86 -3.97 0.01
N LEU A 144 -15.75 -4.81 0.59
CA LEU A 144 -15.45 -5.52 1.84
C LEU A 144 -14.23 -6.43 1.70
N ILE A 145 -14.19 -7.23 0.63
CA ILE A 145 -13.06 -8.14 0.38
C ILE A 145 -11.79 -7.35 0.04
N ALA A 146 -11.91 -6.35 -0.84
CA ALA A 146 -10.78 -5.49 -1.17
C ALA A 146 -10.23 -4.78 0.07
N GLY A 147 -11.10 -4.29 0.96
CA GLY A 147 -10.72 -3.67 2.23
C GLY A 147 -9.98 -4.65 3.15
N ALA A 148 -10.45 -5.89 3.27
CA ALA A 148 -9.80 -6.93 4.04
C ALA A 148 -8.42 -7.30 3.46
N ILE A 149 -8.31 -7.46 2.14
CA ILE A 149 -7.04 -7.74 1.45
C ILE A 149 -6.05 -6.60 1.65
N ILE A 150 -6.47 -5.35 1.41
CA ILE A 150 -5.60 -4.18 1.57
C ILE A 150 -5.17 -4.04 3.03
N ALA A 151 -6.08 -4.17 3.97
CA ALA A 151 -5.76 -4.14 5.40
C ALA A 151 -4.73 -5.21 5.78
N GLY A 152 -4.90 -6.44 5.29
CA GLY A 152 -3.95 -7.54 5.49
C GLY A 152 -2.59 -7.25 4.85
N ALA A 153 -2.57 -6.71 3.63
CA ALA A 153 -1.34 -6.35 2.93
C ALA A 153 -0.49 -5.32 3.69
N TYR A 154 -1.12 -4.45 4.45
CA TYR A 154 -0.43 -3.46 5.28
C TYR A 154 0.09 -4.00 6.61
N VAL A 155 -0.31 -5.18 7.06
CA VAL A 155 0.28 -5.81 8.24
C VAL A 155 1.77 -6.06 8.02
N GLY A 156 2.14 -6.61 6.87
CA GLY A 156 3.54 -6.87 6.51
C GLY A 156 4.27 -5.64 5.98
N ASP A 157 3.60 -4.78 5.21
CA ASP A 157 4.22 -3.52 4.74
C ASP A 157 4.68 -2.65 5.90
N ARG A 158 4.03 -2.74 7.05
CA ARG A 158 4.41 -2.07 8.28
C ARG A 158 5.43 -2.87 9.10
N ALA A 159 5.24 -4.18 9.29
CA ALA A 159 5.91 -4.95 10.34
C ALA A 159 6.83 -6.08 9.82
N SER A 160 7.15 -6.09 8.53
CA SER A 160 8.11 -7.03 7.93
C SER A 160 9.53 -6.47 7.91
N PRO A 161 10.57 -7.27 8.15
CA PRO A 161 11.96 -6.85 7.98
C PRO A 161 12.34 -6.58 6.51
N MET A 162 11.48 -6.96 5.56
CA MET A 162 11.65 -6.70 4.13
C MET A 162 10.92 -5.43 3.68
N SER A 163 10.16 -4.79 4.58
CA SER A 163 9.38 -3.60 4.25
C SER A 163 10.26 -2.40 3.93
N SER A 164 9.99 -1.77 2.78
CA SER A 164 10.67 -0.55 2.37
C SER A 164 10.32 0.65 3.25
N SER A 165 9.09 0.73 3.78
CA SER A 165 8.68 1.78 4.71
C SER A 165 9.37 1.62 6.07
N ALA A 166 9.42 0.40 6.61
CA ALA A 166 10.11 0.11 7.86
C ALA A 166 11.63 0.39 7.76
N LEU A 167 12.27 -0.01 6.65
CA LEU A 167 13.67 0.29 6.37
C LEU A 167 13.92 1.80 6.26
N LEU A 168 13.06 2.53 5.54
CA LEU A 168 13.15 3.97 5.39
C LEU A 168 13.05 4.66 6.76
N ILE A 169 12.03 4.31 7.55
CA ILE A 169 11.79 4.91 8.87
C ILE A 169 12.97 4.62 9.81
N ALA A 170 13.47 3.39 9.84
CA ALA A 170 14.64 3.04 10.64
C ALA A 170 15.87 3.89 10.25
N ALA A 171 16.09 4.10 8.94
CA ALA A 171 17.20 4.89 8.43
C ALA A 171 17.09 6.39 8.81
N ILE A 172 15.93 7.02 8.58
CA ILE A 172 15.74 8.46 8.83
C ILE A 172 15.64 8.80 10.32
N THR A 173 15.17 7.87 11.14
CA THR A 173 15.11 8.03 12.62
C THR A 173 16.37 7.52 13.32
N ARG A 174 17.32 6.91 12.59
CA ARG A 174 18.55 6.31 13.10
C ARG A 174 18.29 5.29 14.21
N THR A 175 17.32 4.41 13.99
CA THR A 175 16.92 3.35 14.94
C THR A 175 17.21 1.97 14.36
N ASP A 176 17.27 0.96 15.23
CA ASP A 176 17.41 -0.43 14.78
C ASP A 176 16.08 -0.97 14.25
N LEU A 177 16.12 -1.53 13.05
CA LEU A 177 14.95 -2.06 12.34
C LEU A 177 14.26 -3.19 13.15
N TYR A 178 15.02 -4.13 13.70
CA TYR A 178 14.45 -5.28 14.40
C TYR A 178 13.84 -4.88 15.75
N ASP A 179 14.43 -3.89 16.41
CA ASP A 179 13.85 -3.29 17.63
C ASP A 179 12.53 -2.57 17.30
N ASN A 180 12.48 -1.83 16.19
CA ASN A 180 11.25 -1.19 15.72
C ASN A 180 10.17 -2.24 15.43
N ILE A 181 10.50 -3.30 14.67
CA ILE A 181 9.58 -4.39 14.33
C ILE A 181 9.03 -5.06 15.60
N ARG A 182 9.88 -5.35 16.59
CA ARG A 182 9.44 -5.93 17.86
C ARG A 182 8.44 -5.02 18.59
N ARG A 183 8.65 -3.71 18.56
CA ARG A 183 7.74 -2.72 19.15
C ARG A 183 6.44 -2.61 18.34
N MET A 184 6.54 -2.61 17.01
CA MET A 184 5.38 -2.62 16.12
C MET A 184 4.48 -3.83 16.35
N TRP A 185 5.05 -5.03 16.50
CA TRP A 185 4.27 -6.22 16.85
C TRP A 185 3.51 -6.06 18.16
N ARG A 186 4.13 -5.54 19.21
CA ARG A 186 3.46 -5.31 20.49
C ARG A 186 2.29 -4.33 20.38
N THR A 187 2.45 -3.27 19.59
CA THR A 187 1.37 -2.28 19.36
C THR A 187 0.31 -2.77 18.36
N SER A 188 0.61 -3.82 17.58
CA SER A 188 -0.32 -4.40 16.61
C SER A 188 -1.25 -5.45 17.22
N LEU A 189 -0.89 -6.09 18.33
CA LEU A 189 -1.66 -7.22 18.87
C LEU A 189 -3.14 -6.88 19.09
N LEU A 190 -3.42 -5.76 19.73
CA LEU A 190 -4.79 -5.33 19.98
C LEU A 190 -5.53 -4.90 18.70
N PRO A 191 -4.98 -4.01 17.85
CA PRO A 191 -5.60 -3.69 16.56
C PRO A 191 -5.82 -4.92 15.67
N LEU A 192 -4.86 -5.86 15.63
CA LEU A 192 -4.96 -7.07 14.84
C LEU A 192 -6.08 -7.98 15.37
N GLY A 193 -6.15 -8.19 16.69
CA GLY A 193 -7.22 -8.96 17.32
C GLY A 193 -8.60 -8.35 17.07
N LEU A 194 -8.73 -7.01 17.16
CA LEU A 194 -9.97 -6.31 16.85
C LEU A 194 -10.34 -6.43 15.36
N ALA A 195 -9.38 -6.31 14.45
CA ALA A 195 -9.62 -6.49 13.02
C ALA A 195 -10.08 -7.91 12.70
N ILE A 196 -9.43 -8.93 13.29
CA ILE A 196 -9.86 -10.33 13.17
C ILE A 196 -11.29 -10.50 13.69
N ALA A 197 -11.63 -9.94 14.86
CA ALA A 197 -12.98 -10.02 15.43
C ALA A 197 -14.03 -9.35 14.53
N ILE A 198 -13.71 -8.18 13.95
CA ILE A 198 -14.62 -7.48 13.02
C ILE A 198 -14.81 -8.30 11.75
N TYR A 199 -13.74 -8.83 11.13
CA TYR A 199 -13.87 -9.65 9.93
C TYR A 199 -14.55 -11.00 10.20
N ALA A 200 -14.35 -11.59 11.38
CA ALA A 200 -15.12 -12.75 11.82
C ALA A 200 -16.61 -12.42 12.03
N GLY A 201 -16.93 -11.22 12.51
CA GLY A 201 -18.30 -10.72 12.59
C GLY A 201 -18.95 -10.62 11.21
N PHE A 202 -18.29 -10.00 10.25
CA PHE A 202 -18.78 -9.94 8.86
C PHE A 202 -19.00 -11.34 8.28
N ALA A 203 -18.13 -12.29 8.58
CA ALA A 203 -18.27 -13.69 8.17
C ALA A 203 -19.58 -14.33 8.65
N GLY A 204 -20.05 -13.97 9.85
CA GLY A 204 -21.29 -14.47 10.42
C GLY A 204 -22.56 -13.86 9.81
N PHE A 205 -22.50 -12.58 9.41
CA PHE A 205 -23.69 -11.82 8.97
C PHE A 205 -23.86 -11.76 7.45
N ALA A 206 -22.77 -11.83 6.68
CA ALA A 206 -22.81 -11.68 5.22
C ALA A 206 -21.90 -12.74 4.56
N PRO A 207 -22.41 -13.94 4.25
CA PRO A 207 -21.64 -14.93 3.51
C PRO A 207 -21.27 -14.39 2.14
N VAL A 208 -19.99 -14.53 1.79
CA VAL A 208 -19.47 -14.07 0.50
C VAL A 208 -19.99 -14.98 -0.60
N PRO A 209 -20.62 -14.46 -1.65
CA PRO A 209 -20.96 -15.27 -2.81
C PRO A 209 -19.66 -15.70 -3.48
N LEU A 210 -19.28 -16.95 -3.30
CA LEU A 210 -18.14 -17.53 -4.02
C LEU A 210 -18.56 -17.91 -5.43
N ALA A 211 -17.62 -17.86 -6.35
CA ALA A 211 -17.83 -18.24 -7.72
C ALA A 211 -18.38 -19.67 -7.80
N GLU A 212 -19.33 -19.89 -8.71
CA GLU A 212 -20.06 -21.15 -8.82
C GLU A 212 -19.18 -22.33 -9.24
N SER A 213 -19.70 -23.54 -9.09
CA SER A 213 -19.01 -24.78 -9.53
C SER A 213 -18.68 -24.78 -11.02
N SER A 214 -19.42 -24.00 -11.83
CA SER A 214 -19.12 -23.75 -13.24
C SER A 214 -17.74 -23.11 -13.43
N LEU A 215 -17.37 -22.12 -12.60
CA LEU A 215 -16.04 -21.50 -12.68
C LEU A 215 -14.92 -22.50 -12.44
N ILE A 216 -15.10 -23.43 -11.51
CA ILE A 216 -14.11 -24.48 -11.23
C ILE A 216 -13.93 -25.40 -12.45
N ALA A 217 -15.05 -25.77 -13.10
CA ALA A 217 -15.03 -26.61 -14.31
C ALA A 217 -14.39 -25.84 -15.49
N ASP A 218 -14.80 -24.58 -15.69
CA ASP A 218 -14.27 -23.74 -16.76
C ASP A 218 -12.76 -23.47 -16.61
N LEU A 219 -12.27 -23.24 -15.37
CA LEU A 219 -10.85 -23.09 -15.10
C LEU A 219 -10.07 -24.40 -15.43
N ALA A 220 -10.65 -25.56 -15.13
CA ALA A 220 -10.01 -26.84 -15.40
C ALA A 220 -10.00 -27.21 -16.89
N THR A 221 -10.94 -26.66 -17.70
CA THR A 221 -10.95 -26.84 -19.15
C THR A 221 -10.00 -25.90 -19.87
N GLU A 222 -9.92 -24.65 -19.43
CA GLU A 222 -9.14 -23.60 -20.07
C GLU A 222 -7.65 -23.65 -19.72
N PHE A 223 -7.32 -24.04 -18.48
CA PHE A 223 -5.96 -24.07 -17.99
C PHE A 223 -5.50 -25.47 -17.61
N ARG A 224 -4.24 -25.77 -17.90
CA ARG A 224 -3.58 -26.95 -17.35
C ARG A 224 -3.20 -26.66 -15.89
N LEU A 225 -4.06 -27.06 -14.97
CA LEU A 225 -3.85 -26.86 -13.54
C LEU A 225 -2.90 -27.92 -12.98
N GLY A 226 -2.01 -27.55 -12.05
CA GLY A 226 -1.10 -28.51 -11.42
C GLY A 226 0.03 -27.84 -10.63
N PRO A 227 0.88 -28.62 -9.96
CA PRO A 227 1.97 -28.07 -9.13
C PRO A 227 2.97 -27.21 -9.91
N VAL A 228 3.16 -27.47 -11.20
CA VAL A 228 4.08 -26.73 -12.07
C VAL A 228 3.65 -25.26 -12.19
N THR A 229 2.35 -25.00 -12.23
CA THR A 229 1.81 -23.64 -12.34
C THR A 229 2.05 -22.81 -11.05
N LEU A 230 2.32 -23.46 -9.92
CA LEU A 230 2.63 -22.79 -8.66
C LEU A 230 4.11 -22.42 -8.51
N LEU A 231 4.98 -22.87 -9.44
CA LEU A 231 6.42 -22.54 -9.40
C LEU A 231 6.71 -21.03 -9.34
N PRO A 232 6.02 -20.14 -10.10
CA PRO A 232 6.26 -18.69 -9.99
C PRO A 232 5.99 -18.15 -8.59
N ALA A 233 4.90 -18.61 -7.96
CA ALA A 233 4.57 -18.25 -6.58
C ALA A 233 5.61 -18.81 -5.60
N GLY A 234 6.02 -20.07 -5.77
CA GLY A 234 7.06 -20.72 -4.99
C GLY A 234 8.40 -19.97 -5.05
N VAL A 235 8.85 -19.60 -6.26
CA VAL A 235 10.06 -18.79 -6.46
C VAL A 235 9.97 -17.46 -5.71
N MET A 236 8.84 -16.77 -5.79
CA MET A 236 8.64 -15.50 -5.09
C MET A 236 8.73 -15.67 -3.57
N VAL A 237 8.09 -16.69 -3.01
CA VAL A 237 8.14 -17.00 -1.57
C VAL A 237 9.55 -17.38 -1.14
N VAL A 238 10.22 -18.29 -1.86
CA VAL A 238 11.59 -18.75 -1.53
C VAL A 238 12.57 -17.59 -1.54
N LEU A 239 12.55 -16.74 -2.59
CA LEU A 239 13.44 -15.59 -2.67
C LEU A 239 13.16 -14.56 -1.57
N SER A 240 11.90 -14.38 -1.17
CA SER A 240 11.54 -13.52 -0.04
C SER A 240 12.06 -14.08 1.28
N LEU A 241 11.97 -15.39 1.51
CA LEU A 241 12.58 -16.05 2.69
C LEU A 241 14.10 -15.92 2.71
N LEU A 242 14.74 -15.93 1.53
CA LEU A 242 16.18 -15.68 1.37
C LEU A 242 16.54 -14.19 1.47
N ARG A 243 15.59 -13.31 1.78
CA ARG A 243 15.75 -11.86 1.92
C ARG A 243 16.26 -11.16 0.65
N VAL A 244 15.94 -11.70 -0.51
CA VAL A 244 16.19 -11.04 -1.79
C VAL A 244 15.24 -9.84 -1.92
N PRO A 245 15.72 -8.66 -2.39
CA PRO A 245 14.85 -7.51 -2.60
C PRO A 245 13.61 -7.87 -3.44
N VAL A 246 12.42 -7.44 -2.99
CA VAL A 246 11.14 -7.86 -3.56
C VAL A 246 11.04 -7.63 -5.06
N GLN A 247 11.61 -6.54 -5.59
CA GLN A 247 11.63 -6.27 -7.03
C GLN A 247 12.37 -7.37 -7.81
N ARG A 248 13.51 -7.85 -7.29
CA ARG A 248 14.27 -8.96 -7.90
C ARG A 248 13.50 -10.28 -7.80
N ALA A 249 12.84 -10.53 -6.67
CA ALA A 249 11.98 -11.70 -6.50
C ALA A 249 10.80 -11.69 -7.48
N MET A 250 10.17 -10.52 -7.68
CA MET A 250 9.11 -10.33 -8.67
C MET A 250 9.59 -10.58 -10.10
N VAL A 251 10.75 -10.05 -10.50
CA VAL A 251 11.33 -10.28 -11.82
C VAL A 251 11.65 -11.77 -12.03
N ALA A 252 12.26 -12.44 -11.06
CA ALA A 252 12.54 -13.87 -11.12
C ALA A 252 11.24 -14.70 -11.23
N SER A 253 10.21 -14.34 -10.45
CA SER A 253 8.89 -14.96 -10.51
C SER A 253 8.23 -14.76 -11.88
N THR A 254 8.30 -13.53 -12.44
CA THR A 254 7.81 -13.24 -13.81
C THR A 254 8.53 -14.09 -14.86
N THR A 255 9.86 -14.19 -14.79
CA THR A 255 10.65 -15.02 -15.71
C THR A 255 10.24 -16.50 -15.62
N THR A 256 10.05 -17.01 -14.40
CA THR A 256 9.55 -18.37 -14.18
C THR A 256 8.13 -18.54 -14.74
N ALA A 257 7.25 -17.56 -14.56
CA ALA A 257 5.89 -17.57 -15.09
C ALA A 257 5.87 -17.59 -16.62
N ILE A 258 6.72 -16.80 -17.27
CA ILE A 258 6.89 -16.83 -18.73
C ILE A 258 7.32 -18.24 -19.20
N ALA A 259 8.29 -18.85 -18.54
CA ALA A 259 8.73 -20.19 -18.86
C ALA A 259 7.60 -21.22 -18.71
N VAL A 260 6.81 -21.15 -17.64
CA VAL A 260 5.66 -22.02 -17.41
C VAL A 260 4.56 -21.77 -18.44
N ALA A 261 4.28 -20.49 -18.78
CA ALA A 261 3.28 -20.15 -19.80
C ALA A 261 3.63 -20.73 -21.17
N VAL A 262 4.90 -20.67 -21.58
CA VAL A 262 5.35 -21.22 -22.87
C VAL A 262 5.47 -22.74 -22.84
N ALA A 263 6.13 -23.30 -21.79
CA ALA A 263 6.46 -24.73 -21.79
C ALA A 263 5.30 -25.62 -21.32
N TYR A 264 4.45 -25.12 -20.40
CA TYR A 264 3.38 -25.93 -19.80
C TYR A 264 1.99 -25.55 -20.28
N GLN A 265 1.67 -24.25 -20.45
CA GLN A 265 0.38 -23.82 -21.00
C GLN A 265 0.38 -23.78 -22.54
N HIS A 266 1.54 -23.90 -23.18
CA HIS A 266 1.72 -23.89 -24.64
C HIS A 266 1.37 -22.57 -25.36
N TYR A 267 1.39 -21.43 -24.64
CA TYR A 267 1.31 -20.13 -25.29
C TYR A 267 2.57 -19.84 -26.10
N SER A 268 2.43 -19.19 -27.26
CA SER A 268 3.59 -18.72 -28.01
C SER A 268 4.32 -17.61 -27.27
N GLY A 269 5.62 -17.50 -27.44
CA GLY A 269 6.39 -16.41 -26.81
C GLY A 269 5.87 -15.01 -27.18
N TRP A 270 5.31 -14.86 -28.38
CA TRP A 270 4.68 -13.61 -28.82
C TRP A 270 3.37 -13.31 -28.07
N GLN A 271 2.52 -14.30 -27.88
CA GLN A 271 1.30 -14.14 -27.06
C GLN A 271 1.63 -13.75 -25.63
N VAL A 272 2.65 -14.40 -25.01
CA VAL A 272 3.07 -14.05 -23.66
C VAL A 272 3.59 -12.61 -23.59
N LEU A 273 4.36 -12.15 -24.59
CA LEU A 273 4.80 -10.77 -24.67
C LEU A 273 3.61 -9.79 -24.81
N GLN A 274 2.63 -10.11 -25.61
CA GLN A 274 1.38 -9.32 -25.71
C GLN A 274 0.67 -9.25 -24.37
N TYR A 275 0.51 -10.37 -23.66
CA TYR A 275 -0.10 -10.38 -22.32
C TYR A 275 0.66 -9.55 -21.31
N LEU A 276 1.99 -9.57 -21.34
CA LEU A 276 2.79 -8.71 -20.47
C LEU A 276 2.57 -7.22 -20.73
N LEU A 277 2.35 -6.83 -21.98
CA LEU A 277 2.16 -5.44 -22.38
C LEU A 277 0.71 -4.98 -22.17
N THR A 278 -0.26 -5.71 -22.72
CA THR A 278 -1.68 -5.30 -22.78
C THR A 278 -2.54 -5.85 -21.64
N GLY A 279 -2.04 -6.87 -20.93
CA GLY A 279 -2.79 -7.64 -19.93
C GLY A 279 -3.23 -8.98 -20.49
N PHE A 280 -3.42 -9.95 -19.57
CA PHE A 280 -3.92 -11.27 -19.94
C PHE A 280 -5.39 -11.17 -20.32
N HIS A 281 -5.77 -11.84 -21.40
CA HIS A 281 -7.15 -12.01 -21.88
C HIS A 281 -7.27 -13.38 -22.54
N LEU A 282 -8.41 -14.01 -22.36
CA LEU A 282 -8.78 -15.24 -23.05
C LEU A 282 -9.44 -14.91 -24.39
N GLU A 283 -9.72 -15.93 -25.20
CA GLU A 283 -10.49 -15.76 -26.43
C GLU A 283 -11.89 -15.18 -26.13
N ALA A 284 -12.44 -14.42 -27.06
CA ALA A 284 -13.64 -13.61 -26.84
C ALA A 284 -14.87 -14.41 -26.36
N ASP A 285 -14.95 -15.71 -26.72
CA ASP A 285 -16.07 -16.59 -26.40
C ASP A 285 -15.95 -17.31 -25.05
N SER A 286 -14.81 -17.13 -24.31
CA SER A 286 -14.63 -17.78 -23.01
C SER A 286 -15.48 -17.09 -21.93
N PRO A 287 -16.31 -17.84 -21.16
CA PRO A 287 -17.10 -17.32 -20.06
C PRO A 287 -16.21 -16.74 -18.94
N LEU A 288 -14.94 -17.16 -18.90
CA LEU A 288 -13.94 -16.66 -17.94
C LEU A 288 -13.40 -15.27 -18.30
N ASN A 289 -13.63 -14.78 -19.51
CA ASN A 289 -13.02 -13.56 -20.00
C ASN A 289 -13.38 -12.31 -19.15
N ALA A 290 -14.57 -12.29 -18.55
CA ALA A 290 -14.98 -11.21 -17.65
C ALA A 290 -14.31 -11.29 -16.26
N ILE A 291 -13.80 -12.46 -15.86
CA ILE A 291 -13.33 -12.75 -14.50
C ILE A 291 -11.80 -12.83 -14.45
N VAL A 292 -11.19 -13.42 -15.47
CA VAL A 292 -9.74 -13.72 -15.56
C VAL A 292 -9.02 -12.69 -16.44
N LEU A 293 -9.51 -11.47 -16.45
CA LEU A 293 -8.84 -10.34 -17.11
C LEU A 293 -7.92 -9.62 -16.13
N GLY A 294 -6.75 -9.18 -16.58
CA GLY A 294 -5.99 -8.23 -15.80
C GLY A 294 -4.49 -8.23 -15.97
N GLY A 295 -3.86 -7.34 -15.24
CA GLY A 295 -2.43 -7.10 -15.29
C GLY A 295 -2.00 -6.33 -16.54
N GLY A 296 -0.74 -6.50 -16.89
CA GLY A 296 -0.12 -5.85 -18.03
C GLY A 296 0.44 -4.45 -17.71
N VAL A 297 1.49 -4.12 -18.43
CA VAL A 297 2.17 -2.81 -18.30
C VAL A 297 1.22 -1.66 -18.65
N ALA A 298 0.36 -1.83 -19.66
CA ALA A 298 -0.57 -0.80 -20.12
C ALA A 298 -1.58 -0.37 -19.04
N ALA A 299 -2.10 -1.32 -18.23
CA ALA A 299 -3.00 -1.00 -17.12
C ALA A 299 -2.32 -0.12 -16.08
N MET A 300 -1.02 -0.32 -15.86
CA MET A 300 -0.25 0.46 -14.88
C MET A 300 0.13 1.87 -15.39
N LEU A 301 0.04 2.15 -16.68
CA LEU A 301 0.32 3.50 -17.22
C LEU A 301 -0.66 4.55 -16.71
N ARG A 302 -1.95 4.21 -16.57
CA ARG A 302 -2.96 5.12 -16.01
C ARG A 302 -2.62 5.50 -14.57
N VAL A 303 -2.20 4.51 -13.78
CA VAL A 303 -1.79 4.75 -12.39
C VAL A 303 -0.48 5.53 -12.33
N SER A 304 0.48 5.21 -13.21
CA SER A 304 1.75 5.93 -13.34
C SER A 304 1.56 7.42 -13.66
N LEU A 305 0.56 7.77 -14.46
CA LEU A 305 0.21 9.17 -14.73
C LEU A 305 -0.19 9.90 -13.43
N VAL A 306 -1.02 9.29 -12.60
CA VAL A 306 -1.39 9.85 -11.29
C VAL A 306 -0.16 10.03 -10.41
N VAL A 307 0.76 9.06 -10.40
CA VAL A 307 2.02 9.13 -9.65
C VAL A 307 2.86 10.33 -10.09
N VAL A 308 3.03 10.52 -11.40
CA VAL A 308 3.79 11.65 -11.97
C VAL A 308 3.17 13.00 -11.56
N ILE A 309 1.85 13.15 -11.73
CA ILE A 309 1.15 14.39 -11.37
C ILE A 309 1.26 14.65 -9.87
N SER A 310 1.04 13.64 -9.04
CA SER A 310 1.13 13.74 -7.59
C SER A 310 2.52 14.16 -7.12
N THR A 311 3.57 13.52 -7.65
CA THR A 311 4.95 13.84 -7.26
C THR A 311 5.40 15.20 -7.79
N ALA A 312 4.93 15.64 -8.96
CA ALA A 312 5.13 16.99 -9.45
C ALA A 312 4.49 18.02 -8.52
N PHE A 313 3.26 17.76 -8.09
CA PHE A 313 2.54 18.62 -7.14
C PHE A 313 3.29 18.74 -5.81
N VAL A 314 3.78 17.63 -5.29
CA VAL A 314 4.62 17.60 -4.08
C VAL A 314 5.94 18.36 -4.27
N GLY A 315 6.58 18.28 -5.43
CA GLY A 315 7.78 19.05 -5.74
C GLY A 315 7.58 20.54 -5.53
N ILE A 316 6.44 21.07 -6.00
CA ILE A 316 6.04 22.46 -5.80
C ILE A 316 5.84 22.78 -4.31
N PHE A 317 5.22 21.88 -3.54
CA PHE A 317 5.00 22.07 -2.10
C PHE A 317 6.29 22.06 -1.28
N ALA A 318 7.17 21.10 -1.53
CA ALA A 318 8.38 20.91 -0.75
C ALA A 318 9.29 22.13 -0.80
N GLU A 319 9.43 22.75 -1.98
CA GLU A 319 10.33 23.89 -2.17
C GLU A 319 9.72 25.23 -1.73
N THR A 320 8.38 25.34 -1.70
CA THR A 320 7.70 26.58 -1.26
C THR A 320 7.55 26.71 0.24
N ARG A 321 8.04 25.74 1.03
CA ARG A 321 8.01 25.73 2.51
C ARG A 321 6.66 26.09 3.12
N LEU A 322 5.57 25.71 2.45
CA LEU A 322 4.19 26.04 2.85
C LEU A 322 3.82 25.48 4.23
N LEU A 323 4.46 24.39 4.65
CA LEU A 323 4.20 23.69 5.90
C LEU A 323 4.94 24.30 7.11
N HIS A 324 5.92 25.19 6.93
CA HIS A 324 6.66 25.81 8.03
C HIS A 324 5.79 26.64 9.00
N ARG A 325 4.60 27.08 8.56
CA ARG A 325 3.67 27.76 9.47
C ARG A 325 3.09 26.86 10.55
N LEU A 326 3.11 25.56 10.35
CA LEU A 326 2.65 24.56 11.34
C LEU A 326 3.64 24.39 12.50
N GLU A 327 4.92 24.74 12.32
CA GLU A 327 5.97 24.58 13.34
C GLU A 327 5.64 25.32 14.65
N ARG A 328 5.05 26.52 14.58
CA ARG A 328 4.65 27.26 15.79
C ARG A 328 3.59 26.54 16.61
N SER A 329 2.70 25.79 15.99
CA SER A 329 1.67 25.01 16.68
C SER A 329 2.27 23.79 17.38
N LEU A 330 3.42 23.31 16.92
CA LEU A 330 4.14 22.16 17.50
C LEU A 330 4.86 22.50 18.82
N GLU A 331 5.03 23.79 19.14
CA GLU A 331 5.61 24.20 20.42
C GLU A 331 4.74 23.77 21.61
N ARG A 332 3.45 23.56 21.39
CA ARG A 332 2.49 23.12 22.42
C ARG A 332 2.55 21.62 22.72
N VAL A 333 3.21 20.84 21.87
CA VAL A 333 3.35 19.39 22.04
C VAL A 333 4.36 19.09 23.15
N LYS A 334 3.89 18.49 24.24
CA LYS A 334 4.72 18.20 25.44
C LYS A 334 4.62 16.75 25.87
N THR A 335 3.42 16.15 25.84
CA THR A 335 3.16 14.81 26.35
C THR A 335 3.29 13.73 25.27
N PRO A 336 3.44 12.44 25.64
CA PRO A 336 3.37 11.33 24.67
C PRO A 336 2.07 11.33 23.87
N GLY A 337 0.94 11.65 24.50
CA GLY A 337 -0.35 11.77 23.84
C GLY A 337 -0.38 12.89 22.81
N ASP A 338 0.20 14.07 23.14
CA ASP A 338 0.29 15.19 22.19
C ASP A 338 1.14 14.80 20.97
N ARG A 339 2.23 14.05 21.19
CA ARG A 339 3.12 13.60 20.09
C ARG A 339 2.40 12.72 19.09
N ILE A 340 1.71 11.68 19.56
CA ILE A 340 0.98 10.77 18.66
C ILE A 340 -0.18 11.49 17.97
N TRP A 341 -0.87 12.43 18.65
CA TRP A 341 -1.87 13.29 18.03
C TRP A 341 -1.28 14.18 16.94
N ALA A 342 -0.17 14.83 17.20
CA ALA A 342 0.53 15.67 16.25
C ALA A 342 1.02 14.83 15.05
N THR A 343 1.56 13.62 15.30
CA THR A 343 2.02 12.71 14.25
C THR A 343 0.84 12.21 13.39
N THR A 344 -0.29 11.89 14.01
CA THR A 344 -1.51 11.50 13.29
C THR A 344 -2.02 12.63 12.41
N LEU A 345 -2.16 13.84 12.95
CA LEU A 345 -2.67 14.99 12.21
C LEU A 345 -1.74 15.39 11.07
N LEU A 346 -0.45 15.59 11.38
CA LEU A 346 0.52 15.98 10.35
C LEU A 346 0.79 14.86 9.36
N GLY A 347 0.77 13.61 9.81
CA GLY A 347 0.85 12.45 8.94
C GLY A 347 -0.32 12.37 7.96
N THR A 348 -1.54 12.59 8.43
CA THR A 348 -2.73 12.65 7.55
C THR A 348 -2.61 13.79 6.54
N LEU A 349 -2.23 14.99 6.97
CA LEU A 349 -2.01 16.12 6.07
C LEU A 349 -0.88 15.83 5.08
N SER A 350 0.24 15.31 5.55
CA SER A 350 1.38 14.94 4.69
C SER A 350 1.00 13.84 3.69
N ALA A 351 0.18 12.86 4.08
CA ALA A 351 -0.31 11.80 3.20
C ALA A 351 -1.30 12.32 2.16
N ALA A 352 -2.16 13.27 2.57
CA ALA A 352 -3.13 13.88 1.67
C ALA A 352 -2.46 14.76 0.61
N PHE A 353 -1.44 15.52 0.97
CA PHE A 353 -0.72 16.40 0.06
C PHE A 353 0.48 15.73 -0.60
N GLY A 354 1.15 14.82 0.09
CA GLY A 354 2.28 14.05 -0.44
C GLY A 354 1.88 13.00 -1.46
N CYS A 355 0.61 12.59 -1.48
CA CYS A 355 0.04 11.59 -2.40
C CYS A 355 0.80 10.26 -2.45
N THR A 356 1.90 10.12 -1.71
CA THR A 356 2.71 8.90 -1.56
C THR A 356 3.05 8.68 -0.09
N GLN A 357 3.06 7.46 0.33
CA GLN A 357 3.45 7.05 1.69
C GLN A 357 4.89 7.51 2.03
N THR A 358 5.84 7.33 1.11
CA THR A 358 7.24 7.70 1.31
C THR A 358 7.40 9.20 1.61
N ILE A 359 6.74 10.06 0.83
CA ILE A 359 6.81 11.51 1.03
C ILE A 359 6.09 11.90 2.32
N ALA A 360 4.95 11.28 2.62
CA ALA A 360 4.24 11.51 3.88
C ALA A 360 5.13 11.20 5.10
N ILE A 361 5.86 10.09 5.06
CA ILE A 361 6.83 9.72 6.10
C ILE A 361 7.93 10.78 6.24
N LEU A 362 8.57 11.15 5.12
CA LEU A 362 9.68 12.12 5.12
C LEU A 362 9.24 13.51 5.63
N LEU A 363 8.12 14.03 5.12
CA LEU A 363 7.59 15.33 5.54
C LEU A 363 7.21 15.33 7.03
N THR A 364 6.53 14.28 7.48
CA THR A 364 6.12 14.18 8.89
C THR A 364 7.34 14.09 9.81
N GLN A 365 8.36 13.32 9.44
CA GLN A 365 9.61 13.21 10.19
C GLN A 365 10.35 14.55 10.22
N GLN A 366 10.43 15.28 9.09
CA GLN A 366 11.09 16.59 9.05
C GLN A 366 10.42 17.62 9.97
N LEU A 367 9.08 17.64 9.98
CA LEU A 367 8.31 18.59 10.79
C LEU A 367 8.35 18.24 12.28
N LEU A 368 8.27 16.96 12.63
CA LEU A 368 8.16 16.51 14.03
C LEU A 368 9.48 16.13 14.68
N GLY A 369 10.51 15.81 13.91
CA GLY A 369 11.83 15.44 14.45
C GLY A 369 12.33 16.40 15.53
N PRO A 370 12.36 17.73 15.29
CA PRO A 370 12.76 18.71 16.30
C PRO A 370 11.90 18.67 17.57
N THR A 371 10.60 18.41 17.44
CA THR A 371 9.66 18.31 18.57
C THR A 371 9.95 17.09 19.44
N TYR A 372 10.23 15.93 18.83
CA TYR A 372 10.61 14.71 19.55
C TYR A 372 11.94 14.89 20.29
N HIS A 373 12.92 15.56 19.69
CA HIS A 373 14.18 15.91 20.36
C HIS A 373 13.94 16.86 21.54
N ARG A 374 13.15 17.92 21.36
CA ARG A 374 12.82 18.89 22.40
C ARG A 374 12.12 18.27 23.60
N THR A 375 11.23 17.30 23.35
CA THR A 375 10.50 16.58 24.43
C THR A 375 11.27 15.40 25.00
N SER A 376 12.57 15.28 24.69
CA SER A 376 13.45 14.19 25.14
C SER A 376 12.85 12.78 24.91
N ALA A 377 12.08 12.64 23.83
CA ALA A 377 11.51 11.34 23.48
C ALA A 377 12.62 10.39 23.01
N PRO A 378 12.58 9.10 23.41
CA PRO A 378 13.55 8.14 22.92
C PRO A 378 13.46 7.99 21.40
N PRO A 379 14.59 7.83 20.67
CA PRO A 379 14.60 7.74 19.21
C PRO A 379 13.58 6.74 18.60
N PRO A 380 13.33 5.55 19.19
CA PRO A 380 12.31 4.63 18.68
C PRO A 380 10.87 5.13 18.82
N ALA A 381 10.59 6.19 19.58
CA ALA A 381 9.23 6.70 19.72
C ALA A 381 8.74 7.34 18.42
N LEU A 382 9.56 8.18 17.78
CA LEU A 382 9.21 8.77 16.47
C LEU A 382 9.05 7.69 15.41
N ALA A 383 9.95 6.70 15.36
CA ALA A 383 9.87 5.59 14.44
C ALA A 383 8.53 4.83 14.59
N LEU A 384 8.19 4.48 15.84
CA LEU A 384 6.97 3.75 16.13
C LEU A 384 5.71 4.57 15.82
N ASP A 385 5.70 5.87 16.13
CA ASP A 385 4.56 6.74 15.87
C ASP A 385 4.36 6.95 14.36
N LEU A 386 5.43 7.07 13.56
CA LEU A 386 5.35 7.11 12.09
C LEU A 386 4.76 5.82 11.52
N GLU A 387 5.20 4.66 12.01
CA GLU A 387 4.70 3.35 11.58
C GLU A 387 3.24 3.12 12.00
N ASN A 388 2.86 3.57 13.19
CA ASN A 388 1.51 3.39 13.71
C ASN A 388 0.49 4.39 13.14
N THR A 389 0.96 5.45 12.46
CA THR A 389 0.08 6.51 11.93
C THR A 389 0.28 6.68 10.43
N VAL A 390 1.39 7.27 9.98
CA VAL A 390 1.59 7.69 8.60
C VAL A 390 1.51 6.51 7.63
N VAL A 391 2.14 5.38 7.97
CA VAL A 391 2.17 4.19 7.12
C VAL A 391 0.77 3.63 6.89
N VAL A 392 -0.03 3.51 7.95
CA VAL A 392 -1.37 2.91 7.88
C VAL A 392 -2.48 3.89 7.49
N ILE A 393 -2.27 5.20 7.68
CA ILE A 393 -3.23 6.24 7.26
C ILE A 393 -3.09 6.55 5.77
N SER A 394 -1.88 6.49 5.22
CA SER A 394 -1.65 6.79 3.80
C SER A 394 -2.62 6.06 2.85
N PRO A 395 -2.88 4.75 2.96
CA PRO A 395 -3.83 4.05 2.10
C PRO A 395 -5.31 4.43 2.34
N LEU A 396 -5.63 5.08 3.45
CA LEU A 396 -6.99 5.58 3.74
C LEU A 396 -7.29 6.91 3.05
N ILE A 397 -6.30 7.54 2.43
CA ILE A 397 -6.49 8.75 1.63
C ILE A 397 -6.81 8.33 0.18
N PRO A 398 -8.00 8.63 -0.35
CA PRO A 398 -8.49 8.08 -1.62
C PRO A 398 -7.59 8.32 -2.84
N TRP A 399 -6.84 9.41 -2.85
CA TRP A 399 -5.92 9.79 -3.94
C TRP A 399 -4.46 9.49 -3.64
N ASN A 400 -4.15 8.97 -2.46
CA ASN A 400 -2.80 8.54 -2.15
C ASN A 400 -2.50 7.21 -2.87
N ILE A 401 -1.34 7.13 -3.49
CA ILE A 401 -0.90 5.97 -4.26
C ILE A 401 -0.93 4.69 -3.41
N ALA A 402 -0.68 4.81 -2.12
CA ALA A 402 -0.70 3.70 -1.17
C ALA A 402 -2.04 2.95 -1.11
N GLY A 403 -3.17 3.65 -1.30
CA GLY A 403 -4.51 3.06 -1.38
C GLY A 403 -5.03 2.92 -2.82
N LEU A 404 -4.77 3.94 -3.65
CA LEU A 404 -5.24 4.00 -5.04
C LEU A 404 -4.73 2.83 -5.89
N VAL A 405 -3.43 2.50 -5.80
CA VAL A 405 -2.82 1.41 -6.57
C VAL A 405 -3.41 0.05 -6.18
N PRO A 406 -3.43 -0.35 -4.90
CA PRO A 406 -4.09 -1.57 -4.48
C PRO A 406 -5.55 -1.66 -4.92
N ALA A 407 -6.32 -0.60 -4.74
CA ALA A 407 -7.72 -0.55 -5.15
C ALA A 407 -7.88 -0.77 -6.67
N THR A 408 -7.05 -0.11 -7.48
CA THR A 408 -7.06 -0.26 -8.94
C THR A 408 -6.70 -1.69 -9.37
N ILE A 409 -5.71 -2.31 -8.73
CA ILE A 409 -5.30 -3.70 -9.02
C ILE A 409 -6.44 -4.68 -8.69
N LEU A 410 -7.19 -4.43 -7.61
CA LEU A 410 -8.33 -5.26 -7.21
C LEU A 410 -9.63 -4.91 -7.96
N GLY A 411 -9.61 -3.94 -8.87
CA GLY A 411 -10.78 -3.54 -9.65
C GLY A 411 -11.86 -2.83 -8.83
N VAL A 412 -11.48 -2.10 -7.78
CA VAL A 412 -12.40 -1.34 -6.92
C VAL A 412 -11.97 0.13 -6.82
N ASN A 413 -12.86 0.97 -6.33
CA ASN A 413 -12.60 2.38 -6.03
C ASN A 413 -12.30 2.60 -4.53
N ALA A 414 -12.35 3.85 -4.06
CA ALA A 414 -12.14 4.21 -2.66
C ALA A 414 -13.17 3.62 -1.67
N GLY A 415 -14.21 2.97 -2.12
CA GLY A 415 -15.22 2.31 -1.30
C GLY A 415 -14.67 1.21 -0.39
N PHE A 416 -13.44 0.72 -0.63
CA PHE A 416 -12.76 -0.23 0.26
C PHE A 416 -12.39 0.37 1.64
N ILE A 417 -12.26 1.71 1.75
CA ILE A 417 -11.72 2.40 2.92
C ILE A 417 -12.48 2.07 4.21
N PRO A 418 -13.82 2.11 4.26
CA PRO A 418 -14.56 1.74 5.48
C PRO A 418 -14.30 0.30 5.95
N PHE A 419 -13.94 -0.59 5.04
CA PHE A 419 -13.71 -2.01 5.31
C PHE A 419 -12.25 -2.35 5.61
N ALA A 420 -11.32 -1.41 5.44
CA ALA A 420 -9.91 -1.62 5.75
C ALA A 420 -9.61 -1.45 7.25
N CYS A 421 -10.28 -2.26 8.08
CA CYS A 421 -10.39 -2.08 9.54
C CYS A 421 -9.05 -1.95 10.27
N TYR A 422 -8.07 -2.78 9.96
CA TYR A 422 -6.75 -2.74 10.59
C TYR A 422 -6.07 -1.38 10.45
N LEU A 423 -6.23 -0.71 9.31
CA LEU A 423 -5.54 0.53 8.98
C LEU A 423 -5.93 1.71 9.89
N TYR A 424 -7.20 1.81 10.26
CA TYR A 424 -7.63 2.85 11.20
C TYR A 424 -7.61 2.39 12.67
N LEU A 425 -7.70 1.09 12.94
CA LEU A 425 -7.61 0.57 14.31
C LEU A 425 -6.23 0.80 14.92
N VAL A 426 -5.13 0.69 14.13
CA VAL A 426 -3.77 0.93 14.63
C VAL A 426 -3.60 2.33 15.20
N PRO A 427 -3.86 3.43 14.46
CA PRO A 427 -3.74 4.78 15.01
C PRO A 427 -4.76 5.07 16.12
N LEU A 428 -6.00 4.60 16.00
CA LEU A 428 -7.03 4.82 17.02
C LEU A 428 -6.65 4.19 18.36
N VAL A 429 -6.25 2.93 18.37
CA VAL A 429 -5.77 2.26 19.59
C VAL A 429 -4.54 2.95 20.15
N GLY A 430 -3.61 3.38 19.27
CA GLY A 430 -2.45 4.17 19.68
C GLY A 430 -2.84 5.46 20.40
N LEU A 431 -3.79 6.21 19.87
CA LEU A 431 -4.31 7.45 20.45
C LEU A 431 -5.02 7.23 21.81
N VAL A 432 -5.81 6.15 21.91
CA VAL A 432 -6.50 5.80 23.16
C VAL A 432 -5.52 5.38 24.24
N CYS A 433 -4.56 4.50 23.90
CA CYS A 433 -3.54 4.04 24.84
C CYS A 433 -2.59 5.17 25.28
N ALA A 434 -2.34 6.18 24.44
CA ALA A 434 -1.48 7.30 24.78
C ALA A 434 -2.13 8.27 25.78
N LYS A 435 -3.46 8.43 25.76
CA LYS A 435 -4.19 9.24 26.75
C LYS A 435 -4.10 8.69 28.17
N GLY A 436 -3.97 7.37 28.33
CA GLY A 436 -3.81 6.71 29.63
C GLY A 436 -2.39 6.83 30.25
N ARG A 437 -1.39 7.28 29.45
CA ARG A 437 0.02 7.38 29.86
C ARG A 437 0.41 8.82 30.19
N SER A 438 -0.06 9.31 31.31
CA SER A 438 0.18 10.70 31.73
C SER A 438 1.55 10.96 32.35
N SER A 439 2.43 9.95 32.50
CA SER A 439 3.74 10.11 33.15
C SER A 439 4.90 9.62 32.28
N PRO A 440 6.00 10.42 32.16
CA PRO A 440 7.20 10.04 31.40
C PRO A 440 7.99 8.85 32.00
N GLY A 441 7.71 8.45 33.23
CA GLY A 441 8.50 7.47 33.99
C GLY A 441 8.13 6.00 33.74
N GLU A 442 6.89 5.68 33.42
CA GLU A 442 6.44 4.27 33.32
C GLU A 442 6.82 3.54 32.03
N VAL A 443 7.10 4.28 30.95
CA VAL A 443 7.47 3.66 29.66
C VAL A 443 8.92 3.14 29.68
N LEU A 444 9.79 3.70 30.50
CA LEU A 444 11.20 3.32 30.59
C LEU A 444 11.44 2.10 31.48
N SER A 445 10.59 1.86 32.48
CA SER A 445 10.77 0.75 33.42
C SER A 445 10.32 -0.61 32.91
N SER A 446 9.48 -0.65 31.85
CA SER A 446 8.98 -1.90 31.26
C SER A 446 9.79 -2.40 30.05
N LEU A 447 10.89 -1.71 29.68
CA LEU A 447 11.71 -2.09 28.53
C LEU A 447 13.06 -2.68 29.02
N PRO A 448 13.48 -3.85 28.55
CA PRO A 448 14.81 -4.36 28.85
C PRO A 448 15.88 -3.41 28.26
N PRO A 449 17.05 -3.26 28.94
CA PRO A 449 18.11 -2.37 28.50
C PRO A 449 18.58 -2.74 27.09
N SER A 450 18.69 -1.74 26.22
CA SER A 450 19.25 -1.90 24.87
C SER A 450 20.73 -2.29 24.99
N LYS A 451 21.12 -3.42 24.43
CA LYS A 451 22.52 -3.71 24.15
C LYS A 451 23.01 -2.66 23.14
N GLY A 452 24.06 -1.93 23.49
CA GLY A 452 24.64 -0.87 22.69
C GLY A 452 24.99 -1.26 21.25
N PRO A 453 25.27 -0.32 20.37
CA PRO A 453 25.43 -0.55 18.94
C PRO A 453 26.59 -1.52 18.67
N THR A 454 26.28 -2.71 18.18
CA THR A 454 27.29 -3.64 17.70
C THR A 454 27.83 -3.17 16.35
N ALA A 455 29.15 -3.16 16.23
CA ALA A 455 29.99 -2.67 15.13
C ALA A 455 29.80 -3.39 13.76
N LYS A 456 28.57 -3.64 13.35
CA LYS A 456 28.24 -4.22 12.03
C LYS A 456 27.78 -3.20 10.99
N PHE A 457 27.64 -1.92 11.36
CA PHE A 457 27.10 -0.89 10.45
C PHE A 457 28.14 -0.31 9.47
N ASP A 458 29.44 -0.55 9.66
CA ASP A 458 30.50 0.01 8.79
C ASP A 458 30.66 -0.72 7.44
N ARG A 459 30.07 -1.88 7.26
CA ARG A 459 30.14 -2.59 5.97
C ARG A 459 29.14 -2.13 4.90
N PHE A 460 28.04 -1.47 5.31
CA PHE A 460 27.01 -1.01 4.36
C PHE A 460 27.33 0.35 3.71
N LYS A 461 28.32 1.09 4.23
CA LYS A 461 28.72 2.39 3.70
C LYS A 461 29.65 2.31 2.47
N LYS A 462 30.09 1.14 2.06
CA LYS A 462 31.01 0.96 0.93
C LYS A 462 30.34 0.53 -0.38
N ASP A 463 29.04 0.18 -0.36
CA ASP A 463 28.34 -0.38 -1.52
C ASP A 463 27.10 0.45 -1.95
N ILE A 464 27.04 1.74 -1.60
CA ILE A 464 26.08 2.72 -2.14
C ILE A 464 26.84 3.82 -2.88
#